data_d724ff79b4325301440a55857b140248
#
_entry.id   d724ff79b4325301440a55857b140248
#
_cell.length_a   1.000
_cell.length_b   1.000
_cell.length_c   1.000
_cell.angle_alpha   90.00
_cell.angle_beta   90.00
_cell.angle_gamma   90.00
#
_symmetry.space_group_name_H-M   'P 1'
#
loop_
_entity.id
_entity.type
_entity.pdbx_description
1 polymer ?
#
loop_
_entity_poly.entity_id
_entity_poly.type
_entity_poly.pdbx_seq_one_letter_code
_entity_poly.pdbx_strand_id
1 'polypeptide(L)'
;MTNEKTKSSAYNFINNVLNGTAIAIVVALIPNAVLKAALTALQSNYPAIKPYLVDYLNIITIFQFFIPVMAGFLIAHQFNMKPMQMIAVGGATFIGSGAWKAVEATIGDKTGQIFQLAGTGDLINAMVTAALAVAVIQLVGHHFGALEIILLPIVVGSGVGLLGYKLLPYVKQVTDTIGHVIETFVQYQPFVMSILICMSFAILILTPISTVAIGLAISLSGLSAGAASMGVGTTALYLVWATHKKNKPGVPTAIALGAMKMMMPNYLTHPVMSAGLLLSSAITAVLVPVFNLTGTPQTSGFGLVGLVGPIASLPSLGNNFLLMLLIWVAVPAVVTFLVHFLFTKVLKLYDEEIFVFKGSN
;
A
#
# COMPACT_ATOMS: atom_id res chain seq x y z
N MET A 1 -18.05 27.44 19.09
CA MET A 1 -18.23 27.50 17.61
C MET A 1 -16.93 27.56 16.82
N THR A 2 -15.87 28.24 17.25
CA THR A 2 -14.57 28.28 16.54
C THR A 2 -13.83 26.92 16.55
N ASN A 3 -13.86 26.20 17.66
CA ASN A 3 -13.10 24.93 17.82
C ASN A 3 -13.67 23.74 16.99
N GLU A 4 -14.98 23.71 16.77
CA GLU A 4 -15.61 22.64 15.95
C GLU A 4 -15.39 22.86 14.44
N LYS A 5 -15.44 24.12 13.98
CA LYS A 5 -15.16 24.45 12.58
C LYS A 5 -13.69 24.17 12.21
N THR A 6 -12.76 24.43 13.11
CA THR A 6 -11.32 24.17 12.89
C THR A 6 -11.03 22.67 12.91
N LYS A 7 -11.65 21.88 13.80
CA LYS A 7 -11.55 20.42 13.79
C LYS A 7 -12.11 19.80 12.50
N SER A 8 -13.26 20.31 12.02
CA SER A 8 -13.86 19.87 10.76
C SER A 8 -12.96 20.18 9.56
N SER A 9 -12.30 21.34 9.54
CA SER A 9 -11.38 21.74 8.45
C SER A 9 -10.12 20.88 8.41
N ALA A 10 -9.47 20.64 9.55
CA ALA A 10 -8.29 19.77 9.64
C ALA A 10 -8.61 18.31 9.28
N TYR A 11 -9.75 17.80 9.75
CA TYR A 11 -10.23 16.47 9.42
C TYR A 11 -10.45 16.30 7.91
N ASN A 12 -11.10 17.27 7.26
CA ASN A 12 -11.34 17.26 5.82
C ASN A 12 -10.03 17.35 5.04
N PHE A 13 -9.06 18.15 5.50
CA PHE A 13 -7.74 18.23 4.88
C PHE A 13 -7.03 16.89 4.89
N ILE A 14 -6.96 16.23 6.04
CA ILE A 14 -6.35 14.91 6.19
C ILE A 14 -7.06 13.87 5.31
N ASN A 15 -8.39 13.84 5.32
CA ASN A 15 -9.15 12.91 4.49
C ASN A 15 -8.89 13.11 3.00
N ASN A 16 -8.81 14.34 2.52
CA ASN A 16 -8.50 14.62 1.12
C ASN A 16 -7.11 14.11 0.73
N VAL A 17 -6.11 14.28 1.60
CA VAL A 17 -4.76 13.74 1.39
C VAL A 17 -4.79 12.21 1.33
N LEU A 18 -5.47 11.57 2.29
CA LEU A 18 -5.58 10.11 2.35
C LEU A 18 -6.34 9.53 1.15
N ASN A 19 -7.46 10.14 0.77
CA ASN A 19 -8.27 9.69 -0.38
C ASN A 19 -7.48 9.81 -1.69
N GLY A 20 -6.82 10.94 -1.94
CA GLY A 20 -6.00 11.12 -3.14
C GLY A 20 -4.88 10.09 -3.23
N THR A 21 -4.19 9.83 -2.11
CA THR A 21 -3.14 8.81 -2.03
C THR A 21 -3.70 7.40 -2.27
N ALA A 22 -4.83 7.06 -1.65
CA ALA A 22 -5.44 5.73 -1.81
C ALA A 22 -5.82 5.45 -3.27
N ILE A 23 -6.41 6.42 -3.96
CA ILE A 23 -6.76 6.30 -5.38
C ILE A 23 -5.50 6.10 -6.24
N ALA A 24 -4.43 6.86 -6.00
CA ALA A 24 -3.16 6.71 -6.73
C ALA A 24 -2.57 5.30 -6.58
N ILE A 25 -2.57 4.78 -5.34
CA ILE A 25 -2.10 3.42 -5.04
C ILE A 25 -2.93 2.38 -5.80
N VAL A 26 -4.26 2.51 -5.77
CA VAL A 26 -5.17 1.60 -6.45
C VAL A 26 -4.91 1.58 -7.96
N VAL A 27 -4.86 2.76 -8.60
CA VAL A 27 -4.65 2.91 -10.05
C VAL A 27 -3.30 2.31 -10.50
N ALA A 28 -2.25 2.48 -9.71
CA ALA A 28 -0.92 2.01 -10.09
C ALA A 28 -0.66 0.54 -9.70
N LEU A 29 -1.16 0.07 -8.55
CA LEU A 29 -0.83 -1.27 -8.05
C LEU A 29 -1.75 -2.36 -8.58
N ILE A 30 -3.04 -2.10 -8.83
CA ILE A 30 -3.96 -3.16 -9.29
C ILE A 30 -3.54 -3.71 -10.65
N PRO A 31 -3.31 -2.88 -11.69
CA PRO A 31 -2.85 -3.39 -12.98
C PRO A 31 -1.57 -4.21 -12.85
N ASN A 32 -0.60 -3.73 -12.06
CA ASN A 32 0.64 -4.44 -11.82
C ASN A 32 0.39 -5.80 -11.14
N ALA A 33 -0.40 -5.85 -10.07
CA ALA A 33 -0.65 -7.09 -9.34
C ALA A 33 -1.36 -8.13 -10.21
N VAL A 34 -2.45 -7.73 -10.89
CA VAL A 34 -3.27 -8.63 -11.72
C VAL A 34 -2.49 -9.11 -12.94
N LEU A 35 -1.88 -8.19 -13.69
CA LEU A 35 -1.16 -8.53 -14.91
C LEU A 35 0.10 -9.32 -14.61
N LYS A 36 0.86 -8.94 -13.57
CA LYS A 36 2.06 -9.66 -13.18
C LYS A 36 1.75 -11.11 -12.80
N ALA A 37 0.68 -11.33 -12.03
CA ALA A 37 0.25 -12.68 -11.66
C ALA A 37 -0.15 -13.50 -12.90
N ALA A 38 -1.00 -12.95 -13.77
CA ALA A 38 -1.45 -13.61 -14.99
C ALA A 38 -0.29 -13.92 -15.94
N LEU A 39 0.60 -12.95 -16.16
CA LEU A 39 1.73 -13.12 -17.08
C LEU A 39 2.81 -14.05 -16.54
N THR A 40 3.04 -14.05 -15.21
CA THR A 40 3.97 -15.02 -14.59
C THR A 40 3.44 -16.44 -14.70
N ALA A 41 2.14 -16.66 -14.48
CA ALA A 41 1.50 -17.95 -14.69
C ALA A 41 1.59 -18.40 -16.17
N LEU A 42 1.43 -17.46 -17.09
CA LEU A 42 1.55 -17.74 -18.53
C LEU A 42 2.98 -18.10 -18.93
N GLN A 43 3.99 -17.42 -18.38
CA GLN A 43 5.41 -17.73 -18.60
C GLN A 43 5.80 -19.12 -18.13
N SER A 44 5.26 -19.57 -16.99
CA SER A 44 5.55 -20.90 -16.43
C SER A 44 4.99 -22.02 -17.31
N ASN A 45 3.82 -21.79 -17.92
CA ASN A 45 3.18 -22.78 -18.79
C ASN A 45 3.68 -22.74 -20.25
N TYR A 46 4.16 -21.60 -20.70
CA TYR A 46 4.60 -21.39 -22.10
C TYR A 46 5.96 -20.65 -22.16
N PRO A 47 7.08 -21.34 -21.91
CA PRO A 47 8.40 -20.70 -21.87
C PRO A 47 8.81 -19.94 -23.16
N ALA A 48 8.28 -20.34 -24.30
CA ALA A 48 8.59 -19.71 -25.61
C ALA A 48 8.12 -18.24 -25.69
N ILE A 49 7.11 -17.84 -24.93
CA ILE A 49 6.60 -16.46 -24.95
C ILE A 49 7.28 -15.55 -23.92
N LYS A 50 8.16 -16.11 -23.08
CA LYS A 50 8.86 -15.36 -22.02
C LYS A 50 9.55 -14.08 -22.52
N PRO A 51 10.31 -14.06 -23.65
CA PRO A 51 10.97 -12.85 -24.11
C PRO A 51 10.00 -11.69 -24.37
N TYR A 52 8.83 -11.98 -24.96
CA TYR A 52 7.82 -10.96 -25.28
C TYR A 52 7.09 -10.42 -24.04
N LEU A 53 6.98 -11.22 -22.98
CA LEU A 53 6.31 -10.83 -21.75
C LEU A 53 7.20 -10.03 -20.80
N VAL A 54 8.52 -10.20 -20.88
CA VAL A 54 9.46 -9.47 -20.00
C VAL A 54 9.37 -7.96 -20.21
N ASP A 55 9.35 -7.49 -21.45
CA ASP A 55 9.25 -6.06 -21.74
C ASP A 55 7.94 -5.48 -21.19
N TYR A 56 6.84 -6.20 -21.36
CA TYR A 56 5.54 -5.76 -20.84
C TYR A 56 5.50 -5.71 -19.31
N LEU A 57 6.11 -6.70 -18.64
CA LEU A 57 6.26 -6.69 -17.17
C LEU A 57 7.12 -5.51 -16.68
N ASN A 58 8.16 -5.17 -17.42
CA ASN A 58 8.99 -3.99 -17.13
C ASN A 58 8.20 -2.70 -17.28
N ILE A 59 7.40 -2.56 -18.34
CA ILE A 59 6.52 -1.40 -18.55
C ILE A 59 5.52 -1.24 -17.40
N ILE A 60 4.87 -2.32 -16.97
CA ILE A 60 3.94 -2.31 -15.84
C ILE A 60 4.66 -1.89 -14.55
N THR A 61 5.90 -2.36 -14.35
CA THR A 61 6.71 -1.99 -13.18
C THR A 61 7.08 -0.51 -13.21
N ILE A 62 7.47 0.02 -14.38
CA ILE A 62 7.75 1.46 -14.54
C ILE A 62 6.50 2.29 -14.27
N PHE A 63 5.33 1.87 -14.76
CA PHE A 63 4.06 2.54 -14.47
C PHE A 63 3.80 2.64 -12.96
N GLN A 64 4.14 1.61 -12.19
CA GLN A 64 4.03 1.63 -10.73
C GLN A 64 4.95 2.70 -10.08
N PHE A 65 6.10 3.01 -10.67
CA PHE A 65 7.01 4.04 -10.14
C PHE A 65 6.45 5.45 -10.24
N PHE A 66 5.37 5.66 -10.99
CA PHE A 66 4.65 6.93 -11.05
C PHE A 66 3.70 7.16 -9.85
N ILE A 67 3.56 6.22 -8.92
CA ILE A 67 2.68 6.38 -7.73
C ILE A 67 2.85 7.74 -7.04
N PRO A 68 4.07 8.23 -6.75
CA PRO A 68 4.21 9.52 -6.07
C PRO A 68 3.66 10.70 -6.90
N VAL A 69 3.87 10.69 -8.23
CA VAL A 69 3.32 11.73 -9.13
C VAL A 69 1.80 11.67 -9.11
N MET A 70 1.24 10.47 -9.26
CA MET A 70 -0.22 10.25 -9.25
C MET A 70 -0.83 10.65 -7.91
N ALA A 71 -0.16 10.32 -6.80
CA ALA A 71 -0.60 10.71 -5.46
C ALA A 71 -0.68 12.23 -5.30
N GLY A 72 0.38 12.96 -5.68
CA GLY A 72 0.37 14.42 -5.64
C GLY A 72 -0.73 15.03 -6.50
N PHE A 73 -0.91 14.51 -7.72
CA PHE A 73 -1.97 14.93 -8.63
C PHE A 73 -3.37 14.70 -8.05
N LEU A 74 -3.63 13.49 -7.55
CA LEU A 74 -4.94 13.10 -7.04
C LEU A 74 -5.24 13.73 -5.67
N ILE A 75 -4.22 13.97 -4.85
CA ILE A 75 -4.37 14.78 -3.63
C ILE A 75 -4.81 16.19 -4.02
N ALA A 76 -4.10 16.87 -4.93
CA ALA A 76 -4.44 18.22 -5.37
C ALA A 76 -5.86 18.27 -6.00
N HIS A 77 -6.26 17.22 -6.72
CA HIS A 77 -7.60 17.07 -7.25
C HIS A 77 -8.68 17.04 -6.15
N GLN A 78 -8.43 16.37 -5.02
CA GLN A 78 -9.36 16.36 -3.88
C GLN A 78 -9.59 17.75 -3.29
N PHE A 79 -8.67 18.69 -3.53
CA PHE A 79 -8.80 20.09 -3.13
C PHE A 79 -9.34 21.00 -4.25
N ASN A 80 -9.85 20.42 -5.35
CA ASN A 80 -10.35 21.15 -6.52
C ASN A 80 -9.32 22.14 -7.11
N MET A 81 -8.05 21.76 -7.11
CA MET A 81 -6.98 22.60 -7.65
C MET A 81 -6.99 22.63 -9.17
N LYS A 82 -6.47 23.72 -9.74
CA LYS A 82 -6.32 23.87 -11.20
C LYS A 82 -5.23 22.91 -11.73
N PRO A 83 -5.26 22.52 -13.01
CA PRO A 83 -4.27 21.61 -13.59
C PRO A 83 -2.82 22.00 -13.35
N MET A 84 -2.48 23.30 -13.45
CA MET A 84 -1.13 23.80 -13.18
C MET A 84 -0.67 23.55 -11.74
N GLN A 85 -1.57 23.76 -10.79
CA GLN A 85 -1.34 23.50 -9.37
C GLN A 85 -1.17 22.00 -9.12
N MET A 86 -1.99 21.16 -9.75
CA MET A 86 -1.90 19.69 -9.67
C MET A 86 -0.54 19.19 -10.18
N ILE A 87 -0.03 19.75 -11.28
CA ILE A 87 1.29 19.42 -11.84
C ILE A 87 2.40 19.80 -10.86
N ALA A 88 2.34 20.99 -10.27
CA ALA A 88 3.33 21.43 -9.29
C ALA A 88 3.34 20.54 -8.03
N VAL A 89 2.17 20.17 -7.52
CA VAL A 89 2.05 19.22 -6.40
C VAL A 89 2.59 17.84 -6.78
N GLY A 90 2.25 17.31 -7.96
CA GLY A 90 2.75 16.02 -8.44
C GLY A 90 4.28 15.99 -8.56
N GLY A 91 4.87 17.06 -9.11
CA GLY A 91 6.32 17.21 -9.20
C GLY A 91 7.00 17.27 -7.83
N ALA A 92 6.48 18.10 -6.90
CA ALA A 92 6.98 18.19 -5.53
C ALA A 92 6.93 16.83 -4.83
N THR A 93 5.81 16.11 -4.98
CA THR A 93 5.58 14.80 -4.36
C THR A 93 6.56 13.75 -4.88
N PHE A 94 6.82 13.75 -6.19
CA PHE A 94 7.83 12.85 -6.79
C PHE A 94 9.24 13.13 -6.23
N ILE A 95 9.63 14.40 -6.20
CA ILE A 95 10.95 14.80 -5.67
C ILE A 95 11.06 14.40 -4.19
N GLY A 96 10.06 14.73 -3.39
CA GLY A 96 10.04 14.45 -1.96
C GLY A 96 9.98 12.97 -1.62
N SER A 97 9.35 12.14 -2.45
CA SER A 97 9.21 10.69 -2.19
C SER A 97 10.52 9.91 -2.20
N GLY A 98 11.58 10.44 -2.82
CA GLY A 98 12.83 9.70 -3.05
C GLY A 98 12.69 8.56 -4.05
N ALA A 99 11.70 8.60 -4.94
CA ALA A 99 11.54 7.64 -6.04
C ALA A 99 12.63 7.76 -7.12
N TRP A 100 13.62 8.60 -6.90
CA TRP A 100 14.75 8.85 -7.79
C TRP A 100 16.07 8.93 -7.02
N LYS A 101 17.17 8.68 -7.72
CA LYS A 101 18.54 8.84 -7.19
C LYS A 101 19.43 9.46 -8.26
N ALA A 102 20.34 10.32 -7.84
CA ALA A 102 21.46 10.74 -8.65
C ALA A 102 22.63 9.76 -8.40
N VAL A 103 23.12 9.14 -9.43
CA VAL A 103 24.24 8.20 -9.36
C VAL A 103 25.33 8.63 -10.34
N GLU A 104 26.59 8.45 -9.97
CA GLU A 104 27.70 8.62 -10.89
C GLU A 104 27.77 7.43 -11.82
N ALA A 105 27.83 7.68 -13.12
CA ALA A 105 27.98 6.65 -14.12
C ALA A 105 29.00 7.09 -15.18
N THR A 106 29.79 6.13 -15.65
CA THR A 106 30.71 6.32 -16.75
C THR A 106 30.03 5.83 -18.03
N ILE A 107 29.81 6.77 -18.97
CA ILE A 107 29.24 6.48 -20.28
C ILE A 107 30.33 6.78 -21.30
N GLY A 108 30.92 5.72 -21.86
CA GLY A 108 32.16 5.83 -22.67
C GLY A 108 33.32 6.35 -21.78
N ASP A 109 34.01 7.40 -22.24
CA ASP A 109 35.15 7.99 -21.53
C ASP A 109 34.78 9.15 -20.57
N LYS A 110 33.48 9.42 -20.38
CA LYS A 110 33.00 10.53 -19.56
C LYS A 110 32.26 10.01 -18.32
N THR A 111 32.75 10.42 -17.15
CA THR A 111 32.03 10.24 -15.87
C THR A 111 31.12 11.43 -15.64
N GLY A 112 29.85 11.18 -15.36
CA GLY A 112 28.85 12.21 -15.10
C GLY A 112 27.72 11.70 -14.19
N GLN A 113 26.90 12.61 -13.70
CA GLN A 113 25.72 12.28 -12.92
C GLN A 113 24.57 11.86 -13.86
N ILE A 114 23.97 10.70 -13.58
CA ILE A 114 22.72 10.29 -14.20
C ILE A 114 21.62 10.19 -13.15
N PHE A 115 20.39 10.45 -13.56
CA PHE A 115 19.22 10.28 -12.70
C PHE A 115 18.56 8.93 -12.98
N GLN A 116 18.38 8.14 -11.94
CA GLN A 116 17.82 6.80 -12.00
C GLN A 116 16.55 6.71 -11.18
N LEU A 117 15.52 6.01 -11.70
CA LEU A 117 14.34 5.67 -10.92
C LEU A 117 14.71 4.67 -9.82
N ALA A 118 14.22 4.92 -8.59
CA ALA A 118 14.52 4.15 -7.39
C ALA A 118 13.27 3.48 -6.78
N GLY A 119 12.32 3.09 -7.62
CA GLY A 119 11.08 2.46 -7.21
C GLY A 119 9.95 3.46 -6.96
N THR A 120 9.04 3.09 -6.05
CA THR A 120 7.86 3.91 -5.72
C THR A 120 8.15 5.03 -4.72
N GLY A 121 9.37 5.11 -4.19
CA GLY A 121 9.71 6.03 -3.11
C GLY A 121 9.00 5.71 -1.79
N ASP A 122 9.16 6.60 -0.81
CA ASP A 122 8.46 6.54 0.47
C ASP A 122 7.09 7.22 0.36
N LEU A 123 6.01 6.44 0.53
CA LEU A 123 4.65 6.94 0.36
C LEU A 123 4.21 7.86 1.50
N ILE A 124 4.74 7.69 2.72
CA ILE A 124 4.42 8.59 3.84
C ILE A 124 5.01 9.94 3.54
N ASN A 125 6.28 9.98 3.14
CA ASN A 125 6.94 11.24 2.79
C ASN A 125 6.33 11.89 1.53
N ALA A 126 5.87 11.10 0.57
CA ALA A 126 5.10 11.57 -0.57
C ALA A 126 3.81 12.29 -0.12
N MET A 127 3.04 11.68 0.80
CA MET A 127 1.84 12.28 1.37
C MET A 127 2.13 13.58 2.12
N VAL A 128 3.16 13.59 2.96
CA VAL A 128 3.59 14.79 3.72
C VAL A 128 3.99 15.89 2.75
N THR A 129 4.80 15.58 1.74
CA THR A 129 5.23 16.55 0.72
C THR A 129 4.04 17.10 -0.07
N ALA A 130 3.10 16.25 -0.48
CA ALA A 130 1.90 16.69 -1.17
C ALA A 130 1.03 17.59 -0.28
N ALA A 131 0.85 17.23 0.99
CA ALA A 131 0.10 18.04 1.96
C ALA A 131 0.73 19.43 2.15
N LEU A 132 2.06 19.49 2.28
CA LEU A 132 2.80 20.76 2.35
C LEU A 132 2.64 21.57 1.05
N ALA A 133 2.73 20.93 -0.11
CA ALA A 133 2.56 21.59 -1.40
C ALA A 133 1.14 22.18 -1.56
N VAL A 134 0.11 21.43 -1.18
CA VAL A 134 -1.28 21.91 -1.15
C VAL A 134 -1.43 23.09 -0.21
N ALA A 135 -0.89 23.00 1.01
CA ALA A 135 -0.97 24.09 2.00
C ALA A 135 -0.26 25.37 1.48
N VAL A 136 0.91 25.25 0.87
CA VAL A 136 1.62 26.39 0.26
C VAL A 136 0.81 27.00 -0.87
N ILE A 137 0.20 26.20 -1.76
CA ILE A 137 -0.64 26.73 -2.84
C ILE A 137 -1.86 27.45 -2.28
N GLN A 138 -2.51 26.93 -1.23
CA GLN A 138 -3.65 27.60 -0.59
C GLN A 138 -3.26 28.94 0.03
N LEU A 139 -2.02 29.09 0.51
CA LEU A 139 -1.53 30.33 1.08
C LEU A 139 -1.10 31.37 0.02
N VAL A 140 -0.42 30.93 -1.04
CA VAL A 140 0.23 31.85 -2.00
C VAL A 140 -0.36 31.85 -3.39
N GLY A 141 -1.15 30.84 -3.77
CA GLY A 141 -1.61 30.63 -5.15
C GLY A 141 -2.42 31.79 -5.73
N HIS A 142 -3.12 32.57 -4.91
CA HIS A 142 -3.90 33.72 -5.36
C HIS A 142 -3.07 35.00 -5.60
N HIS A 143 -1.79 35.03 -5.14
CA HIS A 143 -0.94 36.20 -5.21
C HIS A 143 -0.07 36.27 -6.48
N PHE A 144 0.06 35.16 -7.20
CA PHE A 144 0.94 35.08 -8.37
C PHE A 144 0.30 35.62 -9.67
N GLY A 145 -1.03 35.70 -9.76
CA GLY A 145 -1.73 36.19 -10.95
C GLY A 145 -1.24 35.51 -12.23
N ALA A 146 -0.85 36.31 -13.24
CA ALA A 146 -0.34 35.79 -14.51
C ALA A 146 1.02 35.09 -14.41
N LEU A 147 1.77 35.28 -13.33
CA LEU A 147 3.07 34.63 -13.09
C LEU A 147 2.92 33.24 -12.47
N GLU A 148 1.72 32.79 -12.20
CA GLU A 148 1.41 31.47 -11.62
C GLU A 148 2.12 30.34 -12.38
N ILE A 149 2.13 30.40 -13.72
CA ILE A 149 2.74 29.40 -14.58
C ILE A 149 4.26 29.20 -14.36
N ILE A 150 4.95 30.26 -13.95
CA ILE A 150 6.40 30.24 -13.70
C ILE A 150 6.71 30.00 -12.22
N LEU A 151 6.00 30.70 -11.33
CA LEU A 151 6.30 30.67 -9.91
C LEU A 151 5.86 29.42 -9.20
N LEU A 152 4.75 28.78 -9.60
CA LEU A 152 4.29 27.53 -8.97
C LEU A 152 5.28 26.37 -9.14
N PRO A 153 5.81 26.05 -10.34
CA PRO A 153 6.84 25.02 -10.48
C PRO A 153 8.11 25.31 -9.66
N ILE A 154 8.50 26.58 -9.54
CA ILE A 154 9.68 26.98 -8.77
C ILE A 154 9.42 26.86 -7.28
N VAL A 155 8.39 27.54 -6.76
CA VAL A 155 8.13 27.61 -5.32
C VAL A 155 7.59 26.28 -4.78
N VAL A 156 6.62 25.70 -5.47
CA VAL A 156 5.95 24.46 -5.03
C VAL A 156 6.68 23.24 -5.57
N GLY A 157 6.82 23.12 -6.89
CA GLY A 157 7.45 21.95 -7.51
C GLY A 157 8.84 21.69 -6.96
N SER A 158 9.75 22.66 -7.13
CA SER A 158 11.15 22.53 -6.71
C SER A 158 11.34 22.86 -5.23
N GLY A 159 10.75 23.96 -4.71
CA GLY A 159 10.96 24.42 -3.34
C GLY A 159 10.37 23.45 -2.30
N VAL A 160 9.07 23.14 -2.40
CA VAL A 160 8.46 22.17 -1.49
C VAL A 160 8.98 20.75 -1.75
N GLY A 161 9.28 20.41 -3.02
CA GLY A 161 9.93 19.15 -3.35
C GLY A 161 11.28 18.99 -2.64
N LEU A 162 12.11 20.03 -2.60
CA LEU A 162 13.37 20.04 -1.85
C LEU A 162 13.15 19.86 -0.34
N LEU A 163 12.14 20.54 0.22
CA LEU A 163 11.79 20.36 1.64
C LEU A 163 11.38 18.91 1.91
N GLY A 164 10.53 18.33 1.06
CA GLY A 164 10.13 16.91 1.15
C GLY A 164 11.35 15.99 1.06
N TYR A 165 12.26 16.23 0.12
CA TYR A 165 13.50 15.45 -0.01
C TYR A 165 14.38 15.53 1.25
N LYS A 166 14.46 16.68 1.89
CA LYS A 166 15.20 16.85 3.15
C LYS A 166 14.49 16.20 4.35
N LEU A 167 13.16 16.08 4.31
CA LEU A 167 12.37 15.37 5.34
C LEU A 167 12.45 13.84 5.18
N LEU A 168 12.73 13.34 3.98
CA LEU A 168 12.75 11.92 3.67
C LEU A 168 13.54 11.05 4.68
N PRO A 169 14.77 11.39 5.09
CA PRO A 169 15.52 10.58 6.05
C PRO A 169 14.81 10.43 7.40
N TYR A 170 14.13 11.47 7.86
CA TYR A 170 13.42 11.47 9.15
C TYR A 170 12.12 10.66 9.06
N VAL A 171 11.37 10.82 7.98
CA VAL A 171 10.13 10.03 7.75
C VAL A 171 10.45 8.56 7.56
N LYS A 172 11.52 8.25 6.84
CA LYS A 172 11.98 6.88 6.63
C LYS A 172 12.34 6.17 7.94
N GLN A 173 12.90 6.88 8.92
CA GLN A 173 13.19 6.32 10.25
C GLN A 173 11.95 5.75 10.93
N VAL A 174 10.76 6.32 10.70
CA VAL A 174 9.50 5.79 11.23
C VAL A 174 9.22 4.40 10.64
N THR A 175 9.35 4.26 9.32
CA THR A 175 9.18 2.97 8.63
C THR A 175 10.21 1.94 9.10
N ASP A 176 11.48 2.35 9.21
CA ASP A 176 12.57 1.48 9.65
C ASP A 176 12.37 1.04 11.12
N THR A 177 11.93 1.93 12.01
CA THR A 177 11.61 1.59 13.40
C THR A 177 10.51 0.54 13.50
N ILE A 178 9.45 0.68 12.70
CA ILE A 178 8.37 -0.31 12.65
C ILE A 178 8.92 -1.66 12.15
N GLY A 179 9.79 -1.64 11.14
CA GLY A 179 10.48 -2.83 10.66
C GLY A 179 11.26 -3.53 11.75
N HIS A 180 12.09 -2.80 12.51
CA HIS A 180 12.86 -3.36 13.61
C HIS A 180 12.00 -3.94 14.74
N VAL A 181 10.87 -3.32 15.08
CA VAL A 181 9.92 -3.91 16.06
C VAL A 181 9.43 -5.27 15.57
N ILE A 182 9.05 -5.37 14.30
CA ILE A 182 8.56 -6.64 13.72
C ILE A 182 9.68 -7.68 13.65
N GLU A 183 10.92 -7.26 13.39
CA GLU A 183 12.08 -8.14 13.37
C GLU A 183 12.29 -8.85 14.73
N THR A 184 12.00 -8.17 15.84
CA THR A 184 12.11 -8.79 17.17
C THR A 184 11.15 -9.98 17.34
N PHE A 185 10.01 -9.97 16.63
CA PHE A 185 9.04 -11.05 16.71
C PHE A 185 9.55 -12.37 16.11
N VAL A 186 10.50 -12.30 15.17
CA VAL A 186 11.09 -13.50 14.54
C VAL A 186 11.83 -14.40 15.58
N GLN A 187 12.21 -13.84 16.71
CA GLN A 187 12.93 -14.57 17.77
C GLN A 187 12.01 -15.40 18.68
N TYR A 188 10.69 -15.21 18.59
CA TYR A 188 9.72 -15.96 19.39
C TYR A 188 9.46 -17.36 18.84
N GLN A 189 8.80 -18.20 19.66
CA GLN A 189 8.34 -19.52 19.23
C GLN A 189 7.42 -19.42 18.00
N PRO A 190 7.39 -20.41 17.09
CA PRO A 190 6.72 -20.32 15.79
C PRO A 190 5.24 -19.88 15.84
N PHE A 191 4.47 -20.31 16.83
CA PHE A 191 3.07 -19.90 16.98
C PHE A 191 2.94 -18.43 17.39
N VAL A 192 3.68 -18.00 18.41
CA VAL A 192 3.66 -16.62 18.90
C VAL A 192 4.20 -15.67 17.82
N MET A 193 5.32 -16.02 17.21
CA MET A 193 5.90 -15.29 16.08
C MET A 193 4.87 -15.13 14.96
N SER A 194 4.21 -16.22 14.53
CA SER A 194 3.25 -16.18 13.43
C SER A 194 2.07 -15.30 13.75
N ILE A 195 1.54 -15.35 14.98
CA ILE A 195 0.43 -14.47 15.41
C ILE A 195 0.85 -13.01 15.35
N LEU A 196 1.99 -12.65 15.97
CA LEU A 196 2.44 -11.26 16.03
C LEU A 196 2.75 -10.68 14.65
N ILE A 197 3.44 -11.44 13.80
CA ILE A 197 3.77 -10.98 12.43
C ILE A 197 2.50 -10.88 11.57
N CYS A 198 1.63 -11.88 11.63
CA CYS A 198 0.38 -11.89 10.88
C CYS A 198 -0.50 -10.68 11.25
N MET A 199 -0.68 -10.40 12.55
CA MET A 199 -1.42 -9.24 13.04
C MET A 199 -0.77 -7.93 12.61
N SER A 200 0.55 -7.82 12.67
CA SER A 200 1.30 -6.63 12.24
C SER A 200 1.08 -6.33 10.76
N PHE A 201 1.24 -7.32 9.90
CA PHE A 201 1.06 -7.16 8.46
C PHE A 201 -0.39 -6.94 8.05
N ALA A 202 -1.35 -7.48 8.81
CA ALA A 202 -2.77 -7.20 8.62
C ALA A 202 -3.12 -5.71 8.83
N ILE A 203 -2.46 -5.06 9.77
CA ILE A 203 -2.62 -3.62 10.00
C ILE A 203 -1.80 -2.80 9.00
N LEU A 204 -0.53 -3.17 8.79
CA LEU A 204 0.36 -2.41 7.90
C LEU A 204 -0.17 -2.27 6.49
N ILE A 205 -0.85 -3.29 5.94
CA ILE A 205 -1.39 -3.22 4.57
C ILE A 205 -2.44 -2.11 4.42
N LEU A 206 -3.10 -1.69 5.50
CA LEU A 206 -4.07 -0.59 5.52
C LEU A 206 -3.44 0.77 5.87
N THR A 207 -2.13 0.83 5.97
CA THR A 207 -1.37 2.06 6.19
C THR A 207 -0.64 2.47 4.89
N PRO A 208 -0.06 3.67 4.83
CA PRO A 208 0.79 4.06 3.70
C PRO A 208 2.08 3.25 3.59
N ILE A 209 2.46 2.54 4.66
CA ILE A 209 3.70 1.74 4.71
C ILE A 209 3.62 0.58 3.72
N SER A 210 4.71 0.33 3.01
CA SER A 210 4.82 -0.80 2.09
C SER A 210 5.14 -2.08 2.86
N THR A 211 4.19 -3.01 2.92
CA THR A 211 4.39 -4.35 3.52
C THR A 211 5.53 -5.11 2.85
N VAL A 212 5.67 -4.99 1.52
CA VAL A 212 6.78 -5.63 0.77
C VAL A 212 8.12 -5.00 1.15
N ALA A 213 8.18 -3.66 1.28
CA ALA A 213 9.40 -2.99 1.67
C ALA A 213 9.86 -3.37 3.08
N ILE A 214 8.93 -3.48 4.04
CA ILE A 214 9.24 -3.97 5.39
C ILE A 214 9.78 -5.41 5.33
N GLY A 215 9.08 -6.32 4.65
CA GLY A 215 9.52 -7.71 4.55
C GLY A 215 10.91 -7.88 3.93
N LEU A 216 11.25 -7.05 2.94
CA LEU A 216 12.58 -7.01 2.32
C LEU A 216 13.62 -6.42 3.28
N ALA A 217 13.31 -5.29 3.94
CA ALA A 217 14.25 -4.58 4.81
C ALA A 217 14.73 -5.46 6.00
N ILE A 218 13.80 -6.21 6.60
CA ILE A 218 14.11 -7.11 7.72
C ILE A 218 14.36 -8.58 7.28
N SER A 219 14.45 -8.80 5.96
CA SER A 219 14.78 -10.11 5.38
C SER A 219 13.90 -11.27 5.88
N LEU A 220 12.56 -11.03 6.00
CA LEU A 220 11.61 -12.05 6.41
C LEU A 220 11.69 -13.28 5.51
N SER A 221 11.91 -14.46 6.09
CA SER A 221 12.03 -15.71 5.34
C SER A 221 11.38 -16.89 6.08
N GLY A 222 11.14 -17.99 5.38
CA GLY A 222 10.52 -19.18 5.99
C GLY A 222 9.14 -18.88 6.57
N LEU A 223 8.88 -19.37 7.78
CA LEU A 223 7.59 -19.20 8.48
C LEU A 223 7.23 -17.72 8.71
N SER A 224 8.19 -16.86 9.01
CA SER A 224 7.92 -15.44 9.25
C SER A 224 7.41 -14.72 7.99
N ALA A 225 7.95 -15.07 6.82
CA ALA A 225 7.43 -14.56 5.55
C ALA A 225 6.03 -15.13 5.22
N GLY A 226 5.80 -16.40 5.54
CA GLY A 226 4.48 -17.04 5.43
C GLY A 226 3.43 -16.35 6.32
N ALA A 227 3.79 -16.04 7.56
CA ALA A 227 2.94 -15.33 8.51
C ALA A 227 2.59 -13.90 8.03
N ALA A 228 3.58 -13.17 7.53
CA ALA A 228 3.36 -11.84 6.95
C ALA A 228 2.39 -11.90 5.77
N SER A 229 2.59 -12.84 4.84
CA SER A 229 1.67 -13.07 3.71
C SER A 229 0.27 -13.49 4.18
N MET A 230 0.15 -14.36 5.19
CA MET A 230 -1.14 -14.79 5.72
C MET A 230 -1.90 -13.58 6.30
N GLY A 231 -1.24 -12.67 7.02
CA GLY A 231 -1.85 -11.45 7.55
C GLY A 231 -2.44 -10.55 6.47
N VAL A 232 -1.68 -10.32 5.40
CA VAL A 232 -2.15 -9.55 4.23
C VAL A 232 -3.33 -10.26 3.55
N GLY A 233 -3.25 -11.58 3.36
CA GLY A 233 -4.31 -12.39 2.74
C GLY A 233 -5.59 -12.41 3.56
N THR A 234 -5.49 -12.57 4.87
CA THR A 234 -6.62 -12.52 5.80
C THR A 234 -7.31 -11.17 5.77
N THR A 235 -6.52 -10.07 5.72
CA THR A 235 -7.07 -8.71 5.59
C THR A 235 -7.88 -8.54 4.30
N ALA A 236 -7.39 -9.08 3.18
CA ALA A 236 -8.13 -9.05 1.92
C ALA A 236 -9.50 -9.70 2.06
N LEU A 237 -9.56 -10.92 2.59
CA LEU A 237 -10.81 -11.66 2.77
C LEU A 237 -11.75 -11.00 3.76
N TYR A 238 -11.22 -10.47 4.88
CA TYR A 238 -12.01 -9.72 5.84
C TYR A 238 -12.69 -8.50 5.20
N LEU A 239 -11.93 -7.71 4.46
CA LEU A 239 -12.44 -6.50 3.80
C LEU A 239 -13.42 -6.84 2.66
N VAL A 240 -13.24 -7.96 1.95
CA VAL A 240 -14.22 -8.42 0.97
C VAL A 240 -15.58 -8.62 1.64
N TRP A 241 -15.63 -9.34 2.78
CA TRP A 241 -16.87 -9.52 3.53
C TRP A 241 -17.43 -8.21 4.08
N ALA A 242 -16.58 -7.37 4.64
CA ALA A 242 -16.99 -6.12 5.27
C ALA A 242 -17.52 -5.08 4.26
N THR A 243 -17.03 -5.10 3.01
CA THR A 243 -17.40 -4.12 2.00
C THR A 243 -18.52 -4.54 1.06
N HIS A 244 -18.80 -5.85 0.95
CA HIS A 244 -19.64 -6.37 -0.13
C HIS A 244 -21.10 -5.91 -0.06
N LYS A 245 -21.67 -5.65 1.12
CA LYS A 245 -23.09 -5.27 1.27
C LYS A 245 -23.34 -3.78 1.03
N LYS A 246 -22.39 -2.93 1.39
CA LYS A 246 -22.56 -1.47 1.43
C LYS A 246 -21.90 -0.73 0.27
N ASN A 247 -21.17 -1.45 -0.59
CA ASN A 247 -20.47 -0.88 -1.74
C ASN A 247 -20.93 -1.49 -3.05
N LYS A 248 -20.65 -0.81 -4.16
CA LYS A 248 -20.81 -1.39 -5.50
C LYS A 248 -19.89 -2.61 -5.65
N PRO A 249 -20.27 -3.64 -6.44
CA PRO A 249 -19.50 -4.89 -6.58
C PRO A 249 -18.02 -4.69 -6.96
N GLY A 250 -17.69 -3.60 -7.62
CA GLY A 250 -16.31 -3.25 -7.99
C GLY A 250 -15.37 -3.06 -6.79
N VAL A 251 -15.88 -2.59 -5.64
CA VAL A 251 -15.06 -2.35 -4.45
C VAL A 251 -14.57 -3.68 -3.83
N PRO A 252 -15.43 -4.62 -3.42
CA PRO A 252 -14.95 -5.90 -2.90
C PRO A 252 -14.14 -6.69 -3.93
N THR A 253 -14.47 -6.60 -5.22
CA THR A 253 -13.68 -7.24 -6.29
C THR A 253 -12.27 -6.64 -6.38
N ALA A 254 -12.14 -5.33 -6.36
CA ALA A 254 -10.83 -4.67 -6.36
C ALA A 254 -9.99 -5.06 -5.13
N ILE A 255 -10.61 -5.15 -3.95
CA ILE A 255 -9.95 -5.59 -2.72
C ILE A 255 -9.48 -7.05 -2.85
N ALA A 256 -10.31 -7.95 -3.36
CA ALA A 256 -9.93 -9.33 -3.62
C ALA A 256 -8.73 -9.46 -4.56
N LEU A 257 -8.61 -8.55 -5.54
CA LEU A 257 -7.50 -8.49 -6.48
C LEU A 257 -6.25 -7.77 -5.94
N GLY A 258 -6.32 -7.18 -4.72
CA GLY A 258 -5.14 -6.60 -4.06
C GLY A 258 -5.27 -5.12 -3.68
N ALA A 259 -6.40 -4.47 -3.93
CA ALA A 259 -6.59 -3.05 -3.64
C ALA A 259 -6.98 -2.74 -2.19
N MET A 260 -6.50 -3.50 -1.21
CA MET A 260 -6.84 -3.31 0.21
C MET A 260 -6.54 -1.90 0.72
N LYS A 261 -5.49 -1.26 0.20
CA LYS A 261 -5.12 0.13 0.56
C LYS A 261 -6.18 1.18 0.19
N MET A 262 -7.15 0.84 -0.66
CA MET A 262 -8.29 1.75 -0.89
C MET A 262 -9.13 1.99 0.37
N MET A 263 -9.06 1.07 1.34
CA MET A 263 -9.73 1.21 2.64
C MET A 263 -8.88 1.97 3.68
N MET A 264 -7.69 2.45 3.31
CA MET A 264 -6.80 3.21 4.20
C MET A 264 -7.48 4.46 4.82
N PRO A 265 -8.21 5.29 4.07
CA PRO A 265 -8.89 6.44 4.66
C PRO A 265 -9.93 6.02 5.70
N ASN A 266 -10.69 4.97 5.42
CA ASN A 266 -11.68 4.41 6.35
C ASN A 266 -11.00 3.88 7.61
N TYR A 267 -9.91 3.14 7.46
CA TYR A 267 -9.15 2.58 8.58
C TYR A 267 -8.58 3.67 9.50
N LEU A 268 -7.95 4.70 8.93
CA LEU A 268 -7.32 5.77 9.70
C LEU A 268 -8.36 6.67 10.41
N THR A 269 -9.58 6.76 9.87
CA THR A 269 -10.69 7.50 10.51
C THR A 269 -11.50 6.65 11.48
N HIS A 270 -11.49 5.33 11.33
CA HIS A 270 -12.20 4.37 12.18
C HIS A 270 -11.25 3.23 12.64
N PRO A 271 -10.32 3.51 13.58
CA PRO A 271 -9.35 2.51 14.05
C PRO A 271 -9.97 1.26 14.68
N VAL A 272 -11.26 1.32 15.06
CA VAL A 272 -12.03 0.17 15.56
C VAL A 272 -12.06 -1.00 14.58
N MET A 273 -11.85 -0.77 13.27
CA MET A 273 -11.67 -1.82 12.27
C MET A 273 -10.54 -2.78 12.63
N SER A 274 -9.53 -2.32 13.40
CA SER A 274 -8.42 -3.17 13.87
C SER A 274 -8.90 -4.38 14.66
N ALA A 275 -9.98 -4.28 15.42
CA ALA A 275 -10.46 -5.37 16.26
C ALA A 275 -10.76 -6.64 15.42
N GLY A 276 -11.52 -6.49 14.32
CA GLY A 276 -11.85 -7.61 13.44
C GLY A 276 -10.64 -8.12 12.66
N LEU A 277 -9.77 -7.23 12.19
CA LEU A 277 -8.56 -7.57 11.47
C LEU A 277 -7.57 -8.35 12.34
N LEU A 278 -7.31 -7.87 13.55
CA LEU A 278 -6.37 -8.50 14.48
C LEU A 278 -6.87 -9.86 14.95
N LEU A 279 -8.16 -9.99 15.31
CA LEU A 279 -8.71 -11.27 15.73
C LEU A 279 -8.70 -12.29 14.59
N SER A 280 -9.13 -11.90 13.40
CA SER A 280 -9.09 -12.79 12.22
C SER A 280 -7.67 -13.25 11.91
N SER A 281 -6.72 -12.31 11.94
CA SER A 281 -5.32 -12.59 11.66
C SER A 281 -4.66 -13.46 12.73
N ALA A 282 -4.99 -13.26 14.01
CA ALA A 282 -4.49 -14.12 15.09
C ALA A 282 -4.96 -15.57 14.94
N ILE A 283 -6.24 -15.76 14.55
CA ILE A 283 -6.79 -17.11 14.33
C ILE A 283 -6.15 -17.78 13.11
N THR A 284 -6.09 -17.08 11.98
CA THR A 284 -5.52 -17.63 10.74
C THR A 284 -4.01 -17.83 10.81
N ALA A 285 -3.30 -17.06 11.65
CA ALA A 285 -1.87 -17.22 11.87
C ALA A 285 -1.47 -18.62 12.37
N VAL A 286 -2.37 -19.30 13.07
CA VAL A 286 -2.14 -20.67 13.57
C VAL A 286 -1.91 -21.66 12.42
N LEU A 287 -2.50 -21.40 11.25
CA LEU A 287 -2.30 -22.23 10.06
C LEU A 287 -0.84 -22.23 9.58
N VAL A 288 -0.10 -21.15 9.85
CA VAL A 288 1.27 -20.98 9.35
C VAL A 288 2.22 -22.05 9.91
N PRO A 289 2.41 -22.19 11.23
CA PRO A 289 3.27 -23.23 11.77
C PRO A 289 2.65 -24.63 11.63
N VAL A 290 1.33 -24.80 11.67
CA VAL A 290 0.65 -26.10 11.53
C VAL A 290 0.93 -26.73 10.17
N PHE A 291 0.85 -25.94 9.10
CA PHE A 291 1.06 -26.40 7.73
C PHE A 291 2.44 -26.03 7.17
N ASN A 292 3.33 -25.52 8.00
CA ASN A 292 4.67 -25.05 7.62
C ASN A 292 4.63 -24.12 6.39
N LEU A 293 3.74 -23.12 6.42
CA LEU A 293 3.59 -22.18 5.30
C LEU A 293 4.80 -21.25 5.25
N THR A 294 5.65 -21.45 4.27
CA THR A 294 6.88 -20.68 4.11
C THR A 294 6.79 -19.69 2.98
N GLY A 295 7.64 -18.67 3.02
CA GLY A 295 7.78 -17.66 1.99
C GLY A 295 9.19 -17.11 1.92
N THR A 296 9.38 -16.09 1.08
CA THR A 296 10.62 -15.34 0.92
C THR A 296 10.40 -13.87 1.26
N PRO A 297 11.46 -13.06 1.47
CA PRO A 297 11.31 -11.63 1.70
C PRO A 297 10.49 -10.94 0.60
N GLN A 298 10.64 -11.38 -0.65
CA GLN A 298 9.92 -10.83 -1.80
C GLN A 298 8.43 -11.17 -1.78
N THR A 299 8.03 -12.29 -1.18
CA THR A 299 6.63 -12.76 -1.15
C THR A 299 5.88 -12.33 0.11
N SER A 300 6.58 -11.93 1.17
CA SER A 300 6.03 -11.68 2.50
C SER A 300 4.93 -10.62 2.57
N GLY A 301 4.94 -9.63 1.70
CA GLY A 301 4.02 -8.50 1.75
C GLY A 301 2.82 -8.56 0.80
N PHE A 302 2.66 -9.65 0.04
CA PHE A 302 1.62 -9.75 -1.01
C PHE A 302 0.35 -10.48 -0.57
N GLY A 303 0.44 -11.47 0.32
CA GLY A 303 -0.72 -12.26 0.71
C GLY A 303 -1.37 -12.97 -0.48
N LEU A 304 -2.69 -12.76 -0.64
CA LEU A 304 -3.46 -13.31 -1.76
C LEU A 304 -3.27 -12.55 -3.07
N VAL A 305 -2.63 -11.37 -3.06
CA VAL A 305 -2.43 -10.59 -4.28
C VAL A 305 -1.63 -11.40 -5.30
N GLY A 306 -2.24 -11.66 -6.44
CA GLY A 306 -1.65 -12.49 -7.48
C GLY A 306 -1.31 -13.92 -7.04
N LEU A 307 -1.94 -14.43 -5.97
CA LEU A 307 -1.64 -15.72 -5.35
C LEU A 307 -0.17 -15.89 -4.94
N VAL A 308 0.57 -14.79 -4.74
CA VAL A 308 2.01 -14.81 -4.45
C VAL A 308 2.30 -15.58 -3.15
N GLY A 309 1.57 -15.31 -2.07
CA GLY A 309 1.72 -16.03 -0.80
C GLY A 309 1.36 -17.52 -0.91
N PRO A 310 0.18 -17.87 -1.43
CA PRO A 310 -0.20 -19.25 -1.70
C PRO A 310 0.82 -20.04 -2.51
N ILE A 311 1.26 -19.48 -3.66
CA ILE A 311 2.22 -20.15 -4.54
C ILE A 311 3.57 -20.32 -3.86
N ALA A 312 4.05 -19.33 -3.09
CA ALA A 312 5.30 -19.44 -2.36
C ALA A 312 5.30 -20.58 -1.33
N SER A 313 4.14 -20.87 -0.72
CA SER A 313 3.97 -21.95 0.25
C SER A 313 3.60 -23.31 -0.36
N LEU A 314 3.35 -23.39 -1.68
CA LEU A 314 2.91 -24.60 -2.34
C LEU A 314 3.88 -25.78 -2.19
N PRO A 315 5.22 -25.58 -2.26
CA PRO A 315 6.17 -26.67 -2.02
C PRO A 315 6.05 -27.27 -0.62
N SER A 316 5.81 -26.47 0.42
CA SER A 316 5.65 -26.96 1.80
C SER A 316 4.31 -27.72 1.99
N LEU A 317 3.37 -27.57 1.10
CA LEU A 317 2.10 -28.31 1.04
C LEU A 317 2.16 -29.56 0.13
N GLY A 318 3.36 -30.01 -0.24
CA GLY A 318 3.52 -31.14 -1.16
C GLY A 318 2.99 -30.91 -2.57
N ASN A 319 2.99 -29.65 -3.03
CA ASN A 319 2.42 -29.21 -4.30
C ASN A 319 0.91 -29.53 -4.46
N ASN A 320 0.18 -29.69 -3.35
CA ASN A 320 -1.25 -29.93 -3.36
C ASN A 320 -2.03 -28.62 -3.50
N PHE A 321 -2.48 -28.32 -4.70
CA PHE A 321 -3.21 -27.09 -5.03
C PHE A 321 -4.55 -26.97 -4.28
N LEU A 322 -5.27 -28.09 -4.11
CA LEU A 322 -6.54 -28.09 -3.38
C LEU A 322 -6.34 -27.78 -1.89
N LEU A 323 -5.32 -28.35 -1.27
CA LEU A 323 -4.94 -28.06 0.12
C LEU A 323 -4.50 -26.61 0.28
N MET A 324 -3.76 -26.07 -0.69
CA MET A 324 -3.38 -24.65 -0.73
C MET A 324 -4.61 -23.74 -0.75
N LEU A 325 -5.60 -24.01 -1.62
CA LEU A 325 -6.85 -23.24 -1.67
C LEU A 325 -7.65 -23.35 -0.36
N LEU A 326 -7.69 -24.53 0.23
CA LEU A 326 -8.35 -24.74 1.52
C LEU A 326 -7.73 -23.85 2.61
N ILE A 327 -6.41 -23.89 2.75
CA ILE A 327 -5.67 -23.20 3.83
C ILE A 327 -5.61 -21.68 3.62
N TRP A 328 -5.39 -21.24 2.38
CA TRP A 328 -5.20 -19.82 2.07
C TRP A 328 -6.50 -19.06 1.79
N VAL A 329 -7.54 -19.76 1.35
CA VAL A 329 -8.78 -19.10 0.94
C VAL A 329 -9.97 -19.59 1.78
N ALA A 330 -10.29 -20.87 1.77
CA ALA A 330 -11.53 -21.37 2.36
C ALA A 330 -11.56 -21.17 3.89
N VAL A 331 -10.53 -21.62 4.62
CA VAL A 331 -10.48 -21.47 6.08
C VAL A 331 -10.41 -19.99 6.49
N PRO A 332 -9.51 -19.14 5.94
CA PRO A 332 -9.52 -17.72 6.27
C PRO A 332 -10.81 -16.99 5.88
N ALA A 333 -11.48 -17.38 4.78
CA ALA A 333 -12.77 -16.79 4.39
C ALA A 333 -13.86 -17.07 5.44
N VAL A 334 -13.93 -18.30 5.94
CA VAL A 334 -14.87 -18.67 7.01
C VAL A 334 -14.54 -17.94 8.31
N VAL A 335 -13.28 -17.91 8.71
CA VAL A 335 -12.82 -17.20 9.93
C VAL A 335 -13.17 -15.72 9.85
N THR A 336 -12.83 -15.06 8.75
CA THR A 336 -13.08 -13.61 8.57
C THR A 336 -14.58 -13.31 8.52
N PHE A 337 -15.38 -14.17 7.89
CA PHE A 337 -16.84 -14.04 7.91
C PHE A 337 -17.39 -14.12 9.34
N LEU A 338 -17.00 -15.16 10.08
CA LEU A 338 -17.48 -15.37 11.46
C LEU A 338 -17.06 -14.21 12.39
N VAL A 339 -15.82 -13.74 12.28
CA VAL A 339 -15.35 -12.59 13.07
C VAL A 339 -16.08 -11.32 12.68
N HIS A 340 -16.28 -11.06 11.39
CA HIS A 340 -17.06 -9.90 10.93
C HIS A 340 -18.50 -9.97 11.44
N PHE A 341 -19.15 -11.13 11.35
CA PHE A 341 -20.49 -11.35 11.88
C PHE A 341 -20.53 -11.14 13.39
N LEU A 342 -19.57 -11.67 14.13
CA LEU A 342 -19.46 -11.50 15.58
C LEU A 342 -19.42 -10.02 15.96
N PHE A 343 -18.56 -9.22 15.31
CA PHE A 343 -18.40 -7.82 15.67
C PHE A 343 -19.53 -6.91 15.19
N THR A 344 -20.20 -7.23 14.09
CA THR A 344 -21.28 -6.39 13.55
C THR A 344 -22.65 -6.78 14.09
N LYS A 345 -22.94 -8.07 14.29
CA LYS A 345 -24.29 -8.56 14.66
C LYS A 345 -24.40 -8.96 16.12
N VAL A 346 -23.38 -9.57 16.71
CA VAL A 346 -23.43 -10.06 18.10
C VAL A 346 -22.96 -8.99 19.07
N LEU A 347 -21.70 -8.55 18.92
CA LEU A 347 -21.10 -7.55 19.82
C LEU A 347 -21.49 -6.12 19.48
N LYS A 348 -21.95 -5.88 18.23
CA LYS A 348 -22.31 -4.54 17.73
C LYS A 348 -21.23 -3.50 18.01
N LEU A 349 -19.98 -3.88 17.86
CA LEU A 349 -18.82 -3.04 18.15
C LEU A 349 -18.72 -1.87 17.16
N TYR A 350 -19.15 -2.10 15.92
CA TYR A 350 -19.21 -1.11 14.85
C TYR A 350 -20.29 -1.44 13.83
N ASP A 351 -20.73 -0.43 13.08
CA ASP A 351 -21.66 -0.60 11.95
C ASP A 351 -20.89 -0.87 10.65
N GLU A 352 -21.53 -1.56 9.71
CA GLU A 352 -21.00 -1.81 8.36
C GLU A 352 -20.76 -0.51 7.56
N GLU A 353 -21.34 0.63 7.98
CA GLU A 353 -21.16 1.94 7.34
C GLU A 353 -19.71 2.43 7.36
N ILE A 354 -18.90 2.04 8.35
CA ILE A 354 -17.48 2.41 8.39
C ILE A 354 -16.66 1.83 7.23
N PHE A 355 -17.20 0.80 6.55
CA PHE A 355 -16.57 0.16 5.38
C PHE A 355 -17.08 0.69 4.04
N VAL A 356 -17.89 1.76 4.03
CA VAL A 356 -18.31 2.41 2.78
C VAL A 356 -17.13 3.16 2.18
N PHE A 357 -16.72 2.75 0.98
CA PHE A 357 -15.65 3.43 0.24
C PHE A 357 -16.17 4.76 -0.33
N LYS A 358 -15.61 5.84 0.14
CA LYS A 358 -15.89 7.21 -0.36
C LYS A 358 -14.93 7.54 -1.50
N GLY A 359 -15.00 6.77 -2.58
CA GLY A 359 -14.30 7.12 -3.82
C GLY A 359 -14.89 8.39 -4.42
N SER A 360 -14.12 9.09 -5.24
CA SER A 360 -14.64 10.22 -6.02
C SER A 360 -15.83 9.74 -6.87
N ASN A 361 -17.01 10.27 -6.55
CA ASN A 361 -18.16 10.19 -7.46
C ASN A 361 -17.87 10.96 -8.74
#